data_9028a30ea102b4528bea707edccf2661
#
_entry.id   9028a30ea102b4528bea707edccf2661
#
_cell.length_a   1.000
_cell.length_b   1.000
_cell.length_c   1.000
_cell.angle_alpha   90.00
_cell.angle_beta   90.00
_cell.angle_gamma   90.00
#
_symmetry.space_group_name_H-M   'P 1'
#
loop_
_entity.id
_entity.type
_entity.pdbx_description
1 polymer ?
#
loop_
_entity_poly.entity_id
_entity_poly.type
_entity_poly.pdbx_seq_one_letter_code
_entity_poly.pdbx_strand_id
1 'polypeptide(L)'
;MKRILIVAAVLMAACQPLPTSDGKTDLAEAAAVQSVVGGEDAAACAARGGKMLPQGRMQTVRCVITYADAGRRCTDGDDCAGDCRIDDAAGTPAAGTNAVGQCQVNSSRFGCYTTVEGGKAEATICVD
;
A
#
# COMPACT_ATOMS: atom_id res chain seq x y z
N MET A 1 59.89 29.55 3.73
CA MET A 1 58.94 30.67 3.83
C MET A 1 57.89 30.48 2.75
N LYS A 2 56.76 29.88 3.09
CA LYS A 2 55.69 29.55 2.14
C LYS A 2 54.39 30.12 2.71
N ARG A 3 53.87 31.16 2.08
CA ARG A 3 52.69 31.91 2.50
C ARG A 3 51.44 31.11 2.11
N ILE A 4 50.65 30.71 3.10
CA ILE A 4 49.36 30.06 2.92
C ILE A 4 48.29 31.16 2.86
N LEU A 5 47.65 31.31 1.70
CA LEU A 5 46.49 32.18 1.49
C LEU A 5 45.23 31.40 1.86
N ILE A 6 44.56 31.84 2.93
CA ILE A 6 43.26 31.33 3.34
C ILE A 6 42.20 32.13 2.59
N VAL A 7 41.48 31.46 1.69
CA VAL A 7 40.30 32.01 1.00
C VAL A 7 39.08 31.69 1.85
N ALA A 8 38.50 32.70 2.48
CA ALA A 8 37.24 32.61 3.20
C ALA A 8 36.08 32.65 2.19
N ALA A 9 35.37 31.52 2.03
CA ALA A 9 34.13 31.45 1.26
C ALA A 9 32.96 31.92 2.12
N VAL A 10 32.38 33.07 1.79
CA VAL A 10 31.18 33.61 2.41
C VAL A 10 29.97 32.91 1.78
N LEU A 11 29.30 32.06 2.55
CA LEU A 11 27.98 31.45 2.18
C LEU A 11 26.89 32.51 2.40
N MET A 12 26.40 33.11 1.34
CA MET A 12 25.18 33.92 1.38
C MET A 12 23.96 32.98 1.33
N ALA A 13 23.30 32.84 2.43
CA ALA A 13 21.96 32.21 2.52
C ALA A 13 20.96 33.14 1.82
N ALA A 14 20.56 32.82 0.60
CA ALA A 14 19.45 33.46 -0.10
C ALA A 14 18.13 32.94 0.48
N CYS A 15 17.49 33.73 1.35
CA CYS A 15 16.06 33.56 1.68
C CYS A 15 15.24 33.91 0.43
N GLN A 16 14.67 32.90 -0.23
CA GLN A 16 13.70 33.14 -1.29
C GLN A 16 12.35 33.50 -0.66
N PRO A 17 11.72 34.65 -1.03
CA PRO A 17 10.36 34.93 -0.60
C PRO A 17 9.41 33.92 -1.22
N LEU A 18 8.46 33.37 -0.43
CA LEU A 18 7.37 32.57 -0.93
C LEU A 18 6.58 33.39 -1.95
N PRO A 19 6.17 32.81 -3.10
CA PRO A 19 5.27 33.47 -4.02
C PRO A 19 3.93 33.70 -3.33
N THR A 20 3.53 34.95 -3.19
CA THR A 20 2.18 35.34 -2.78
C THR A 20 1.21 34.90 -3.88
N SER A 21 0.35 33.97 -3.54
CA SER A 21 -0.71 33.44 -4.37
C SER A 21 -1.74 34.55 -4.67
N ASP A 22 -1.61 35.24 -5.80
CA ASP A 22 -2.70 36.04 -6.34
C ASP A 22 -3.80 35.08 -6.81
N GLY A 23 -4.99 35.22 -6.20
CA GLY A 23 -6.12 34.32 -6.28
C GLY A 23 -6.72 34.11 -7.68
N LYS A 24 -6.08 33.28 -8.47
CA LYS A 24 -6.67 32.53 -9.58
C LYS A 24 -6.21 31.08 -9.46
N THR A 25 -6.90 30.35 -8.62
CA THR A 25 -6.76 28.89 -8.54
C THR A 25 -7.35 28.30 -9.81
N ASP A 26 -6.51 27.95 -10.77
CA ASP A 26 -6.91 27.09 -11.88
C ASP A 26 -7.40 25.76 -11.31
N LEU A 27 -8.65 25.40 -11.61
CA LEU A 27 -9.29 24.14 -11.19
C LEU A 27 -8.50 22.90 -11.64
N ALA A 28 -7.59 23.05 -12.61
CA ALA A 28 -6.69 22.00 -13.06
C ALA A 28 -5.55 21.69 -12.06
N GLU A 29 -5.06 22.71 -11.34
CA GLU A 29 -3.99 22.54 -10.34
C GLU A 29 -4.54 21.97 -9.03
N ALA A 30 -5.79 22.29 -8.67
CA ALA A 30 -6.47 21.68 -7.54
C ALA A 30 -6.73 20.17 -7.73
N ALA A 31 -6.94 19.71 -8.98
CA ALA A 31 -7.07 18.28 -9.30
C ALA A 31 -5.74 17.53 -9.18
N ALA A 32 -4.60 18.18 -9.51
CA ALA A 32 -3.27 17.58 -9.39
C ALA A 32 -2.82 17.43 -7.92
N VAL A 33 -3.21 18.37 -7.04
CA VAL A 33 -2.87 18.32 -5.61
C VAL A 33 -3.68 17.25 -4.86
N GLN A 34 -4.90 16.94 -5.31
CA GLN A 34 -5.72 15.88 -4.72
C GLN A 34 -5.21 14.47 -5.01
N SER A 35 -4.38 14.29 -6.05
CA SER A 35 -3.78 12.99 -6.40
C SER A 35 -2.61 12.58 -5.49
N VAL A 36 -2.06 13.49 -4.69
CA VAL A 36 -0.86 13.24 -3.86
C VAL A 36 -1.18 12.84 -2.42
N VAL A 37 -2.43 12.99 -1.97
CA VAL A 37 -2.82 12.71 -0.57
C VAL A 37 -3.05 11.23 -0.29
N GLY A 38 -2.98 10.35 -1.30
CA GLY A 38 -3.20 8.91 -1.17
C GLY A 38 -1.98 8.00 -1.33
N GLY A 39 -0.78 8.53 -1.54
CA GLY A 39 0.47 7.75 -1.59
C GLY A 39 0.69 6.86 -2.82
N GLU A 40 -0.28 6.69 -3.71
CA GLU A 40 -0.12 5.98 -4.99
C GLU A 40 -0.83 6.71 -6.13
N ASP A 41 -0.13 6.81 -7.25
CA ASP A 41 -0.67 7.37 -8.49
C ASP A 41 -1.66 6.40 -9.15
N ALA A 42 -2.85 6.90 -9.51
CA ALA A 42 -3.90 6.11 -10.16
C ALA A 42 -3.44 5.51 -11.51
N ALA A 43 -2.61 6.23 -12.28
CA ALA A 43 -2.07 5.72 -13.54
C ALA A 43 -1.08 4.58 -13.31
N ALA A 44 -0.21 4.70 -12.31
CA ALA A 44 0.71 3.63 -11.91
C ALA A 44 -0.04 2.41 -11.37
N CYS A 45 -1.15 2.61 -10.64
CA CYS A 45 -2.01 1.54 -10.17
C CYS A 45 -2.68 0.80 -11.34
N ALA A 46 -3.26 1.54 -12.29
CA ALA A 46 -3.89 0.96 -13.48
C ALA A 46 -2.90 0.19 -14.36
N ALA A 47 -1.66 0.69 -14.50
CA ALA A 47 -0.59 0.01 -15.23
C ALA A 47 -0.23 -1.37 -14.64
N ARG A 48 -0.46 -1.57 -13.33
CA ARG A 48 -0.29 -2.86 -12.63
C ARG A 48 -1.58 -3.70 -12.59
N GLY A 49 -2.61 -3.32 -13.33
CA GLY A 49 -3.92 -4.00 -13.34
C GLY A 49 -4.74 -3.77 -12.07
N GLY A 50 -4.41 -2.74 -11.31
CA GLY A 50 -5.09 -2.38 -10.07
C GLY A 50 -6.20 -1.34 -10.25
N LYS A 51 -6.95 -1.14 -9.17
CA LYS A 51 -7.98 -0.10 -9.03
C LYS A 51 -7.76 0.66 -7.73
N MET A 52 -7.95 1.98 -7.78
CA MET A 52 -7.95 2.80 -6.57
C MET A 52 -9.26 2.61 -5.84
N LEU A 53 -9.22 2.00 -4.66
CA LEU A 53 -10.40 1.68 -3.85
C LEU A 53 -10.23 2.19 -2.41
N PRO A 54 -11.30 2.68 -1.77
CA PRO A 54 -11.27 2.99 -0.35
C PRO A 54 -11.08 1.71 0.46
N GLN A 55 -10.17 1.75 1.44
CA GLN A 55 -9.78 0.61 2.25
C GLN A 55 -9.79 0.93 3.74
N GLY A 56 -10.15 -0.08 4.55
CA GLY A 56 -10.16 0.00 6.00
C GLY A 56 -11.19 0.98 6.56
N ARG A 57 -11.22 1.14 7.87
CA ARG A 57 -12.17 2.06 8.57
C ARG A 57 -11.97 3.51 8.19
N MET A 58 -10.74 3.91 7.92
CA MET A 58 -10.39 5.28 7.51
C MET A 58 -10.78 5.59 6.06
N GLN A 59 -11.26 4.62 5.29
CA GLN A 59 -11.60 4.76 3.87
C GLN A 59 -10.49 5.40 3.03
N THR A 60 -9.24 5.09 3.41
CA THR A 60 -8.07 5.59 2.67
C THR A 60 -8.03 4.93 1.29
N VAL A 61 -7.96 5.74 0.24
CA VAL A 61 -7.87 5.24 -1.14
C VAL A 61 -6.49 4.64 -1.38
N ARG A 62 -6.46 3.35 -1.76
CA ARG A 62 -5.25 2.59 -2.06
C ARG A 62 -5.40 1.81 -3.35
N CYS A 63 -4.28 1.50 -4.00
CA CYS A 63 -4.27 0.61 -5.15
C CYS A 63 -4.54 -0.83 -4.71
N VAL A 64 -5.60 -1.42 -5.24
CA VAL A 64 -5.96 -2.82 -5.01
C VAL A 64 -5.79 -3.59 -6.31
N ILE A 65 -4.92 -4.59 -6.31
CA ILE A 65 -4.60 -5.45 -7.47
C ILE A 65 -5.30 -6.78 -7.25
N THR A 66 -6.05 -7.26 -8.24
CA THR A 66 -6.63 -8.60 -8.23
C THR A 66 -5.56 -9.61 -8.68
N TYR A 67 -5.40 -10.68 -7.92
CA TYR A 67 -4.45 -11.75 -8.24
C TYR A 67 -5.02 -12.71 -9.29
N ALA A 68 -4.14 -13.21 -10.17
CA ALA A 68 -4.53 -14.13 -11.25
C ALA A 68 -4.97 -15.50 -10.74
N ASP A 69 -4.51 -15.89 -9.56
CA ASP A 69 -4.78 -17.16 -8.89
C ASP A 69 -5.82 -17.05 -7.77
N ALA A 70 -6.57 -15.94 -7.75
CA ALA A 70 -7.63 -15.68 -6.77
C ALA A 70 -8.56 -16.88 -6.59
N GLY A 71 -8.77 -17.29 -5.33
CA GLY A 71 -9.66 -18.40 -4.98
C GLY A 71 -9.12 -19.81 -5.28
N ARG A 72 -7.91 -19.94 -5.84
CA ARG A 72 -7.27 -21.25 -6.03
C ARG A 72 -7.00 -21.89 -4.67
N ARG A 73 -7.30 -23.19 -4.58
CA ARG A 73 -7.06 -23.98 -3.35
C ARG A 73 -5.55 -24.02 -3.04
N CYS A 74 -5.20 -23.85 -1.79
CA CYS A 74 -3.82 -23.81 -1.31
C CYS A 74 -3.67 -24.44 0.08
N THR A 75 -2.45 -24.78 0.45
CA THR A 75 -2.06 -25.29 1.76
C THR A 75 -0.89 -24.52 2.37
N ASP A 76 -0.34 -23.58 1.61
CA ASP A 76 0.81 -22.76 2.01
C ASP A 76 0.74 -21.40 1.34
N GLY A 77 1.33 -20.37 1.96
CA GLY A 77 1.44 -19.04 1.35
C GLY A 77 2.23 -19.05 0.05
N ASP A 78 3.25 -19.89 -0.04
CA ASP A 78 4.09 -20.03 -1.24
C ASP A 78 3.33 -20.61 -2.46
N ASP A 79 2.15 -21.19 -2.25
CA ASP A 79 1.28 -21.65 -3.34
C ASP A 79 0.61 -20.49 -4.10
N CYS A 80 0.62 -19.26 -3.56
CA CYS A 80 -0.22 -18.15 -4.00
C CYS A 80 0.60 -16.89 -4.38
N ALA A 81 0.05 -16.07 -5.26
CA ALA A 81 0.58 -14.74 -5.53
C ALA A 81 0.39 -13.77 -4.35
N GLY A 82 -0.63 -13.99 -3.51
CA GLY A 82 -0.84 -13.37 -2.21
C GLY A 82 -0.73 -14.41 -1.11
N ASP A 83 -1.50 -14.26 -0.04
CA ASP A 83 -1.53 -15.22 1.06
C ASP A 83 -2.48 -16.40 0.75
N CYS A 84 -2.22 -17.58 1.35
CA CYS A 84 -3.20 -18.65 1.45
C CYS A 84 -4.10 -18.35 2.65
N ARG A 85 -5.42 -18.15 2.43
CA ARG A 85 -6.34 -17.66 3.46
C ARG A 85 -7.60 -18.51 3.60
N ILE A 86 -8.15 -18.48 4.81
CA ILE A 86 -9.54 -18.84 5.10
C ILE A 86 -10.22 -17.55 5.55
N ASP A 87 -11.20 -17.09 4.80
CA ASP A 87 -11.98 -15.90 5.16
C ASP A 87 -12.91 -16.20 6.32
N ASP A 88 -13.19 -15.20 7.17
CA ASP A 88 -14.02 -15.33 8.38
C ASP A 88 -15.42 -15.92 8.09
N ALA A 89 -15.98 -15.60 6.91
CA ALA A 89 -17.27 -16.16 6.47
C ALA A 89 -17.25 -17.69 6.30
N ALA A 90 -16.09 -18.32 6.11
CA ALA A 90 -15.91 -19.76 6.02
C ALA A 90 -15.67 -20.43 7.38
N GLY A 91 -15.59 -19.63 8.44
CA GLY A 91 -15.31 -20.05 9.81
C GLY A 91 -13.83 -19.87 10.19
N THR A 92 -13.57 -19.80 11.49
CA THR A 92 -12.25 -19.60 12.07
C THR A 92 -11.72 -20.89 12.67
N PRO A 93 -10.84 -21.63 11.98
CA PRO A 93 -10.23 -22.83 12.54
C PRO A 93 -9.30 -22.48 13.70
N ALA A 94 -9.17 -23.39 14.66
CA ALA A 94 -8.19 -23.22 15.73
C ALA A 94 -6.76 -23.28 15.17
N ALA A 95 -5.88 -22.39 15.65
CA ALA A 95 -4.48 -22.36 15.24
C ALA A 95 -3.80 -23.73 15.47
N GLY A 96 -2.97 -24.13 14.51
CA GLY A 96 -2.25 -25.42 14.52
C GLY A 96 -3.07 -26.60 14.00
N THR A 97 -4.38 -26.45 13.72
CA THR A 97 -5.18 -27.53 13.11
C THR A 97 -4.91 -27.66 11.62
N ASN A 98 -5.09 -28.87 11.08
CA ASN A 98 -4.97 -29.06 9.62
C ASN A 98 -6.00 -28.22 8.89
N ALA A 99 -5.57 -27.48 7.90
CA ALA A 99 -6.39 -26.55 7.15
C ALA A 99 -6.02 -26.51 5.68
N VAL A 100 -7.00 -26.11 4.89
CA VAL A 100 -6.85 -25.82 3.46
C VAL A 100 -7.54 -24.50 3.20
N GLY A 101 -6.82 -23.59 2.59
CA GLY A 101 -7.29 -22.25 2.26
C GLY A 101 -7.56 -22.06 0.77
N GLN A 102 -7.74 -20.81 0.43
CA GLN A 102 -7.82 -20.30 -0.93
C GLN A 102 -6.84 -19.14 -1.07
N CYS A 103 -6.23 -19.04 -2.25
CA CYS A 103 -5.38 -17.91 -2.58
C CYS A 103 -6.17 -16.60 -2.50
N GLN A 104 -5.60 -15.63 -1.81
CA GLN A 104 -6.17 -14.30 -1.61
C GLN A 104 -6.65 -13.70 -2.93
N VAL A 105 -7.84 -13.07 -2.92
CA VAL A 105 -8.47 -12.55 -4.13
C VAL A 105 -7.75 -11.32 -4.69
N ASN A 106 -7.27 -10.47 -3.79
CA ASN A 106 -6.63 -9.19 -4.16
C ASN A 106 -5.66 -8.74 -3.09
N SER A 107 -4.91 -7.68 -3.35
CA SER A 107 -3.87 -7.15 -2.45
C SER A 107 -4.40 -6.42 -1.21
N SER A 108 -5.71 -6.35 -0.99
CA SER A 108 -6.29 -5.80 0.25
C SER A 108 -5.94 -6.69 1.44
N ARG A 109 -5.49 -6.06 2.53
CA ARG A 109 -5.18 -6.76 3.78
C ARG A 109 -6.21 -6.50 4.87
N PHE A 110 -7.30 -5.82 4.53
CA PHE A 110 -8.38 -5.48 5.46
C PHE A 110 -9.40 -6.61 5.59
N GLY A 111 -9.99 -6.73 6.78
CA GLY A 111 -10.93 -7.77 7.13
C GLY A 111 -10.33 -8.81 8.09
N CYS A 112 -11.15 -9.80 8.46
CA CYS A 112 -10.72 -10.91 9.32
C CYS A 112 -10.43 -12.15 8.46
N TYR A 113 -9.30 -12.78 8.70
CA TYR A 113 -8.88 -13.99 7.98
C TYR A 113 -7.88 -14.81 8.80
N THR A 114 -7.80 -16.09 8.47
CA THR A 114 -6.77 -17.02 8.98
C THR A 114 -5.83 -17.36 7.84
N THR A 115 -4.52 -17.21 8.02
CA THR A 115 -3.53 -17.71 7.05
C THR A 115 -3.32 -19.21 7.23
N VAL A 116 -2.94 -19.88 6.15
CA VAL A 116 -2.60 -21.32 6.14
C VAL A 116 -1.16 -21.46 5.70
N GLU A 117 -0.35 -22.10 6.55
CA GLU A 117 1.06 -22.35 6.31
C GLU A 117 1.37 -23.84 6.61
N GLY A 118 2.06 -24.50 5.69
CA GLY A 118 2.41 -25.92 5.84
C GLY A 118 1.21 -26.83 6.09
N GLY A 119 0.04 -26.53 5.52
CA GLY A 119 -1.19 -27.29 5.72
C GLY A 119 -1.87 -27.07 7.08
N LYS A 120 -1.48 -26.03 7.82
CA LYS A 120 -2.04 -25.71 9.15
C LYS A 120 -2.58 -24.28 9.19
N ALA A 121 -3.65 -24.10 9.92
CA ALA A 121 -4.18 -22.79 10.24
C ALA A 121 -3.26 -22.07 11.21
N GLU A 122 -2.92 -20.81 10.90
CA GLU A 122 -2.31 -19.88 11.84
C GLU A 122 -3.37 -19.18 12.71
N ALA A 123 -2.97 -18.19 13.49
CA ALA A 123 -3.92 -17.38 14.24
C ALA A 123 -4.78 -16.54 13.29
N THR A 124 -6.09 -16.46 13.57
CA THR A 124 -6.99 -15.54 12.88
C THR A 124 -6.65 -14.10 13.25
N ILE A 125 -6.49 -13.24 12.26
CA ILE A 125 -6.22 -11.82 12.43
C ILE A 125 -7.32 -10.98 11.80
N CYS A 126 -7.57 -9.81 12.39
CA CYS A 126 -8.47 -8.81 11.83
C CYS A 126 -7.70 -7.51 11.64
N VAL A 127 -7.80 -6.92 10.46
CA VAL A 127 -7.18 -5.65 10.10
C VAL A 127 -8.25 -4.65 9.72
N ASP A 128 -8.25 -3.48 10.38
CA ASP A 128 -9.22 -2.38 10.19
C ASP A 128 -8.60 -1.15 9.49
#